data_752515c0ce0f2823db4cdf8c703003f6
#
_entry.id   752515c0ce0f2823db4cdf8c703003f6
#
_cell.length_a   1.000
_cell.length_b   1.000
_cell.length_c   1.000
_cell.angle_alpha   90.00
_cell.angle_beta   90.00
_cell.angle_gamma   90.00
#
_symmetry.space_group_name_H-M   'P 1'
#
loop_
_entity.id
_entity.type
_entity.pdbx_description
1 polymer ?
#
loop_
_entity_poly.entity_id
_entity_poly.type
_entity_poly.pdbx_seq_one_letter_code
_entity_poly.pdbx_strand_id
1 'polypeptide(L)'
;MADKTTSENPTKSERSVLHICTRETIRPLRDRVLALSGFQVDSTLTHTEGLSMFWARQYDLVLIDVEGETGIPAAEHMCSEIKTAQPGQLVAFVCNWRVAIMTDCPDEILRTEFDPAAFAQGVREIVPPTVKP
;
A
#
# COMPACT_ATOMS: atom_id res chain seq x y z
N MET A 1 -12.14 21.58 -23.90
CA MET A 1 -11.76 20.91 -23.76
C MET A 1 -11.48 20.56 -23.24
N ALA A 2 -11.32 20.67 -23.05
CA ALA A 2 -10.86 19.91 -22.69
C ALA A 2 -10.48 19.50 -22.16
N ASP A 3 -10.49 19.70 -21.89
CA ASP A 3 -10.06 18.97 -21.50
C ASP A 3 -9.74 18.53 -20.91
N LYS A 4 -9.86 18.92 -20.83
CA LYS A 4 -9.58 18.20 -20.53
C LYS A 4 -9.43 17.54 -20.16
N THR A 5 -9.61 17.78 -20.10
CA THR A 5 -9.46 16.79 -19.95
C THR A 5 -9.40 16.03 -19.79
N THR A 6 -9.46 16.27 -19.87
CA THR A 6 -9.31 15.26 -19.86
C THR A 6 -9.14 14.49 -19.71
N SER A 7 -9.12 14.73 -19.85
CA SER A 7 -8.81 13.69 -19.83
C SER A 7 -8.72 12.99 -19.68
N GLU A 8 -8.75 13.14 -19.60
CA GLU A 8 -8.53 12.23 -19.56
C GLU A 8 -8.20 11.53 -19.35
N ASN A 9 -8.22 11.80 -19.54
CA ASN A 9 -7.85 10.97 -19.35
C ASN A 9 -7.82 10.28 -18.96
N PRO A 10 -7.84 10.07 -19.15
CA PRO A 10 -7.98 9.31 -18.69
C PRO A 10 -7.74 8.50 -18.53
N THR A 11 -7.98 8.47 -18.74
CA THR A 11 -7.60 7.48 -18.65
C THR A 11 -6.59 7.05 -18.03
N LYS A 12 -6.09 7.44 -17.71
CA LYS A 12 -5.23 6.97 -17.10
C LYS A 12 -5.43 6.47 -16.00
N SER A 13 -5.20 5.77 -15.82
CA SER A 13 -5.57 5.24 -14.64
C SER A 13 -4.38 4.76 -13.90
N GLU A 14 -4.07 5.50 -12.92
CA GLU A 14 -3.03 5.12 -12.01
C GLU A 14 -3.56 4.13 -11.02
N ARG A 15 -2.71 3.19 -10.63
CA ARG A 15 -3.05 2.26 -9.57
C ARG A 15 -3.07 3.01 -8.24
N SER A 16 -4.00 2.65 -7.38
CA SER A 16 -4.21 3.33 -6.11
C SER A 16 -3.71 2.45 -4.96
N VAL A 17 -3.01 3.09 -4.03
CA VAL A 17 -2.42 2.41 -2.88
C VAL A 17 -2.89 3.12 -1.62
N LEU A 18 -3.39 2.34 -0.66
CA LEU A 18 -3.64 2.83 0.69
C LEU A 18 -2.44 2.43 1.53
N HIS A 19 -1.70 3.41 2.02
CA HIS A 19 -0.48 3.18 2.79
C HIS A 19 -0.72 3.49 4.25
N ILE A 20 -0.59 2.49 5.09
CA ILE A 20 -0.80 2.63 6.53
C ILE A 20 0.54 2.46 7.21
N CYS A 21 1.04 3.55 7.78
CA CYS A 21 2.37 3.56 8.38
C CYS A 21 2.32 4.46 9.61
N THR A 22 2.54 3.87 10.78
CA THR A 22 2.45 4.59 12.04
C THR A 22 3.69 5.43 12.33
N ARG A 23 4.70 5.36 11.48
CA ARG A 23 5.96 6.09 11.68
C ARG A 23 5.93 7.39 10.91
N GLU A 24 5.86 8.50 11.62
CA GLU A 24 5.65 9.81 11.03
C GLU A 24 6.73 10.24 10.06
N THR A 25 7.97 9.82 10.30
CA THR A 25 9.06 10.23 9.42
C THR A 25 9.20 9.33 8.20
N ILE A 26 8.76 8.09 8.31
CA ILE A 26 8.89 7.12 7.20
C ILE A 26 7.74 7.26 6.22
N ARG A 27 6.53 7.52 6.73
CA ARG A 27 5.34 7.54 5.89
C ARG A 27 5.44 8.54 4.72
N PRO A 28 5.80 9.81 4.95
CA PRO A 28 5.83 10.75 3.83
C PRO A 28 6.90 10.40 2.80
N LEU A 29 8.02 9.81 3.25
CA LEU A 29 9.07 9.42 2.33
C LEU A 29 8.59 8.31 1.40
N ARG A 30 7.92 7.32 1.94
CA ARG A 30 7.38 6.22 1.12
C ARG A 30 6.27 6.71 0.21
N ASP A 31 5.41 7.61 0.72
CA ASP A 31 4.34 8.18 -0.09
C ASP A 31 4.91 8.86 -1.32
N ARG A 32 6.00 9.62 -1.13
CA ARG A 32 6.61 10.33 -2.25
C ARG A 32 7.23 9.36 -3.25
N VAL A 33 7.89 8.32 -2.76
CA VAL A 33 8.48 7.31 -3.64
C VAL A 33 7.40 6.66 -4.50
N LEU A 34 6.27 6.31 -3.88
CA LEU A 34 5.17 5.70 -4.61
C LEU A 34 4.56 6.66 -5.63
N ALA A 35 4.36 7.92 -5.23
CA ALA A 35 3.81 8.91 -6.14
C ALA A 35 4.72 9.12 -7.34
N LEU A 36 6.02 9.20 -7.11
CA LEU A 36 6.99 9.35 -8.19
C LEU A 36 7.04 8.12 -9.09
N SER A 37 6.62 6.98 -8.57
CA SER A 37 6.59 5.73 -9.34
C SER A 37 5.27 5.54 -10.09
N GLY A 38 4.36 6.52 -10.04
CA GLY A 38 3.14 6.48 -10.82
C GLY A 38 1.91 5.99 -10.09
N PHE A 39 1.95 5.89 -8.76
CA PHE A 39 0.79 5.45 -7.99
C PHE A 39 0.04 6.64 -7.41
N GLN A 40 -1.27 6.49 -7.29
CA GLN A 40 -2.07 7.36 -6.45
C GLN A 40 -2.01 6.83 -5.02
N VAL A 41 -1.64 7.68 -4.07
CA VAL A 41 -1.40 7.22 -2.71
C VAL A 41 -2.28 8.00 -1.75
N ASP A 42 -3.06 7.27 -0.96
CA ASP A 42 -3.65 7.78 0.25
C ASP A 42 -2.91 7.14 1.40
N SER A 43 -2.65 7.89 2.46
CA SER A 43 -1.91 7.32 3.58
C SER A 43 -2.44 7.83 4.90
N THR A 44 -2.13 7.08 5.95
CA THR A 44 -2.56 7.42 7.29
C THR A 44 -1.55 6.88 8.30
N LEU A 45 -1.61 7.46 9.50
CA LEU A 45 -0.73 7.08 10.60
C LEU A 45 -1.35 6.05 11.53
N THR A 46 -2.64 5.72 11.38
CA THR A 46 -3.29 4.78 12.29
C THR A 46 -4.04 3.71 11.54
N HIS A 47 -4.12 2.53 12.15
CA HIS A 47 -4.88 1.43 11.59
C HIS A 47 -6.38 1.74 11.55
N THR A 48 -6.89 2.40 12.59
CA THR A 48 -8.31 2.73 12.65
C THR A 48 -8.71 3.64 11.50
N GLU A 49 -7.92 4.68 11.26
CA GLU A 49 -8.20 5.57 10.13
C GLU A 49 -8.02 4.85 8.81
N GLY A 50 -7.02 3.97 8.73
CA GLY A 50 -6.81 3.17 7.53
C GLY A 50 -8.00 2.31 7.17
N LEU A 51 -8.62 1.68 8.16
CA LEU A 51 -9.83 0.90 7.91
C LEU A 51 -10.98 1.79 7.44
N SER A 52 -11.13 2.97 8.03
CA SER A 52 -12.16 3.91 7.59
C SER A 52 -11.96 4.29 6.12
N MET A 53 -10.72 4.56 5.74
CA MET A 53 -10.42 4.91 4.36
C MET A 53 -10.67 3.73 3.43
N PHE A 54 -10.32 2.53 3.87
CA PHE A 54 -10.56 1.32 3.09
C PHE A 54 -12.06 1.12 2.83
N TRP A 55 -12.90 1.37 3.83
CA TRP A 55 -14.35 1.23 3.66
C TRP A 55 -14.93 2.29 2.74
N ALA A 56 -14.31 3.47 2.68
CA ALA A 56 -14.84 4.59 1.93
C ALA A 56 -14.46 4.57 0.45
N ARG A 57 -13.39 3.86 0.09
CA ARG A 57 -12.87 3.89 -1.28
C ARG A 57 -12.35 2.52 -1.66
N GLN A 58 -12.07 2.36 -2.95
CA GLN A 58 -11.47 1.14 -3.45
C GLN A 58 -10.00 1.39 -3.76
N TYR A 59 -9.16 0.43 -3.40
CA TYR A 59 -7.72 0.52 -3.63
C TYR A 59 -7.25 -0.73 -4.36
N ASP A 60 -6.23 -0.55 -5.19
CA ASP A 60 -5.61 -1.69 -5.85
C ASP A 60 -4.73 -2.45 -4.88
N LEU A 61 -4.15 -1.77 -3.90
CA LEU A 61 -3.27 -2.39 -2.92
C LEU A 61 -3.41 -1.68 -1.57
N VAL A 62 -3.48 -2.47 -0.50
CA VAL A 62 -3.35 -1.94 0.86
C VAL A 62 -1.98 -2.34 1.36
N LEU A 63 -1.18 -1.35 1.74
CA LEU A 63 0.20 -1.53 2.13
C LEU A 63 0.33 -1.16 3.60
N ILE A 64 0.69 -2.13 4.43
CA ILE A 64 0.72 -1.95 5.89
C ILE A 64 2.15 -2.07 6.37
N ASP A 65 2.65 -1.00 6.99
CA ASP A 65 3.96 -1.02 7.61
C ASP A 65 3.91 -1.82 8.90
N VAL A 66 4.89 -2.70 9.09
CA VAL A 66 5.02 -3.50 10.31
C VAL A 66 6.29 -3.08 11.00
N GLU A 67 6.14 -2.32 12.08
CA GLU A 67 7.28 -1.78 12.81
C GLU A 67 7.69 -2.78 13.88
N GLY A 68 8.70 -3.60 13.56
CA GLY A 68 9.19 -4.59 14.50
C GLY A 68 8.17 -5.69 14.76
N GLU A 69 8.55 -6.62 15.62
CA GLU A 69 7.68 -7.75 15.92
C GLU A 69 6.45 -7.37 16.73
N THR A 70 6.54 -6.28 17.49
CA THR A 70 5.39 -5.84 18.28
C THR A 70 4.28 -5.29 17.40
N GLY A 71 4.57 -4.92 16.16
CA GLY A 71 3.56 -4.44 15.23
C GLY A 71 2.84 -5.54 14.48
N ILE A 72 3.30 -6.79 14.58
CA ILE A 72 2.72 -7.88 13.81
C ILE A 72 1.24 -8.12 14.16
N PRO A 73 0.86 -8.21 15.44
CA PRO A 73 -0.55 -8.52 15.75
C PRO A 73 -1.53 -7.50 15.18
N ALA A 74 -1.20 -6.21 15.26
CA ALA A 74 -2.09 -5.18 14.72
C ALA A 74 -2.20 -5.28 13.20
N ALA A 75 -1.08 -5.54 12.53
CA ALA A 75 -1.08 -5.68 11.07
C ALA A 75 -1.86 -6.92 10.65
N GLU A 76 -1.70 -8.03 11.37
CA GLU A 76 -2.45 -9.24 11.07
C GLU A 76 -3.94 -9.04 11.27
N HIS A 77 -4.32 -8.35 12.34
CA HIS A 77 -5.72 -8.09 12.62
C HIS A 77 -6.33 -7.25 11.50
N MET A 78 -5.64 -6.21 11.07
CA MET A 78 -6.13 -5.37 10.00
C MET A 78 -6.23 -6.12 8.68
N CYS A 79 -5.21 -6.91 8.36
CA CYS A 79 -5.24 -7.72 7.16
C CYS A 79 -6.43 -8.69 7.17
N SER A 80 -6.65 -9.33 8.31
CA SER A 80 -7.76 -10.27 8.46
C SER A 80 -9.10 -9.59 8.25
N GLU A 81 -9.29 -8.40 8.81
CA GLU A 81 -10.54 -7.67 8.61
C GLU A 81 -10.75 -7.31 7.14
N ILE A 82 -9.70 -6.85 6.49
CA ILE A 82 -9.77 -6.47 5.08
C ILE A 82 -10.10 -7.70 4.22
N LYS A 83 -9.39 -8.79 4.44
CA LYS A 83 -9.57 -10.00 3.64
C LYS A 83 -10.92 -10.65 3.89
N THR A 84 -11.45 -10.53 5.09
CA THR A 84 -12.79 -11.05 5.39
C THR A 84 -13.84 -10.28 4.61
N ALA A 85 -13.69 -8.96 4.53
CA ALA A 85 -14.64 -8.13 3.82
C ALA A 85 -14.49 -8.22 2.30
N GLN A 86 -13.24 -8.27 1.84
CA GLN A 86 -12.94 -8.33 0.40
C GLN A 86 -11.81 -9.33 0.18
N PRO A 87 -12.14 -10.61 -0.02
CA PRO A 87 -11.09 -11.64 -0.15
C PRO A 87 -10.15 -11.41 -1.33
N GLY A 88 -10.59 -10.70 -2.35
CA GLY A 88 -9.74 -10.39 -3.50
C GLY A 88 -8.85 -9.18 -3.34
N GLN A 89 -8.96 -8.45 -2.21
CA GLN A 89 -8.15 -7.27 -2.00
C GLN A 89 -6.69 -7.65 -1.79
N LEU A 90 -5.79 -7.05 -2.57
CA LEU A 90 -4.36 -7.27 -2.39
C LEU A 90 -3.88 -6.51 -1.15
N VAL A 91 -3.17 -7.20 -0.29
CA VAL A 91 -2.59 -6.63 0.93
C VAL A 91 -1.13 -7.05 1.00
N ALA A 92 -0.25 -6.10 1.27
CA ALA A 92 1.16 -6.37 1.47
C ALA A 92 1.64 -5.75 2.77
N PHE A 93 2.55 -6.43 3.43
CA PHE A 93 3.24 -5.90 4.60
C PHE A 93 4.60 -5.37 4.17
N VAL A 94 5.03 -4.28 4.79
CA VAL A 94 6.39 -3.74 4.61
C VAL A 94 7.08 -3.82 5.95
N CYS A 95 8.23 -4.46 5.99
CA CYS A 95 8.92 -4.64 7.26
C CYS A 95 10.42 -4.73 7.05
N ASN A 96 11.13 -4.68 8.17
CA ASN A 96 12.56 -4.98 8.19
C ASN A 96 12.74 -6.47 7.91
N TRP A 97 13.80 -6.81 7.19
CA TRP A 97 14.07 -8.20 6.83
C TRP A 97 14.26 -9.10 8.05
N ARG A 98 14.53 -8.51 9.23
CA ARG A 98 14.72 -9.27 10.48
C ARG A 98 13.41 -9.65 11.15
N VAL A 99 12.31 -9.05 10.73
CA VAL A 99 11.01 -9.32 11.37
C VAL A 99 10.51 -10.67 10.90
N ALA A 100 10.23 -11.55 11.85
CA ALA A 100 9.74 -12.89 11.53
C ALA A 100 8.22 -12.87 11.47
N ILE A 101 7.69 -12.78 10.26
CA ILE A 101 6.25 -12.81 10.03
C ILE A 101 5.87 -14.23 9.66
N MET A 102 4.95 -14.80 10.45
CA MET A 102 4.57 -16.19 10.32
C MET A 102 3.19 -16.38 9.70
N THR A 103 2.46 -15.28 9.49
CA THR A 103 1.12 -15.36 8.91
C THR A 103 1.20 -15.37 7.39
N ASP A 104 0.24 -16.02 6.77
CA ASP A 104 0.08 -15.97 5.32
C ASP A 104 -1.09 -15.08 4.90
N CYS A 105 -1.60 -14.27 5.82
CA CYS A 105 -2.72 -13.39 5.50
C CYS A 105 -2.41 -12.39 4.39
N PRO A 106 -1.26 -11.67 4.43
CA PRO A 106 -0.95 -10.77 3.32
C PRO A 106 -0.53 -11.55 2.08
N ASP A 107 -0.80 -10.96 0.93
CA ASP A 107 -0.40 -11.57 -0.34
C ASP A 107 1.10 -11.51 -0.55
N GLU A 108 1.76 -10.47 -0.01
CA GLU A 108 3.20 -10.31 -0.15
C GLU A 108 3.77 -9.66 1.09
N ILE A 109 5.06 -9.89 1.32
CA ILE A 109 5.80 -9.25 2.39
C ILE A 109 7.03 -8.61 1.75
N LEU A 110 7.10 -7.28 1.82
CA LEU A 110 8.22 -6.53 1.28
C LEU A 110 9.23 -6.27 2.40
N ARG A 111 10.37 -6.89 2.31
CA ARG A 111 11.40 -6.79 3.34
C ARG A 111 12.46 -5.79 2.93
N THR A 112 12.02 -4.55 2.73
CA THR A 112 12.90 -3.46 2.32
C THR A 112 12.71 -2.31 3.28
N GLU A 113 13.65 -2.08 4.15
CA GLU A 113 13.44 -1.09 5.19
C GLU A 113 13.73 0.32 4.70
N PHE A 114 14.93 0.56 4.18
CA PHE A 114 15.34 1.91 3.83
C PHE A 114 15.90 2.00 2.42
N ASP A 115 15.45 1.13 1.54
CA ASP A 115 15.88 1.15 0.14
C ASP A 115 14.69 1.59 -0.72
N PRO A 116 14.61 2.88 -1.07
CA PRO A 116 13.45 3.36 -1.83
C PRO A 116 13.28 2.69 -3.18
N ALA A 117 14.39 2.38 -3.86
CA ALA A 117 14.30 1.75 -5.16
C ALA A 117 13.75 0.34 -5.06
N ALA A 118 14.23 -0.43 -4.07
CA ALA A 118 13.73 -1.80 -3.87
C ALA A 118 12.28 -1.78 -3.42
N PHE A 119 11.90 -0.81 -2.58
CA PHE A 119 10.52 -0.68 -2.14
C PHE A 119 9.60 -0.40 -3.32
N ALA A 120 9.95 0.58 -4.15
CA ALA A 120 9.13 0.93 -5.31
C ALA A 120 9.03 -0.24 -6.28
N GLN A 121 10.13 -0.94 -6.50
CA GLN A 121 10.13 -2.10 -7.39
C GLN A 121 9.23 -3.21 -6.86
N GLY A 122 9.30 -3.46 -5.54
CA GLY A 122 8.45 -4.47 -4.93
C GLY A 122 6.97 -4.18 -5.09
N VAL A 123 6.59 -2.90 -4.89
CA VAL A 123 5.19 -2.53 -5.07
C VAL A 123 4.77 -2.68 -6.52
N ARG A 124 5.64 -2.31 -7.47
CA ARG A 124 5.32 -2.45 -8.88
C ARG A 124 5.15 -3.91 -9.29
N GLU A 125 5.84 -4.81 -8.62
CA GLU A 125 5.70 -6.24 -8.93
C GLU A 125 4.39 -6.80 -8.40
N ILE A 126 3.89 -6.27 -7.29
CA ILE A 126 2.59 -6.71 -6.75
C ILE A 126 1.45 -6.11 -7.58
N VAL A 127 1.54 -4.83 -7.87
CA VAL A 127 0.52 -4.11 -8.62
C VAL A 127 1.22 -3.39 -9.77
N PRO A 128 1.35 -4.06 -10.91
CA PRO A 128 2.05 -3.43 -12.04
C PRO A 128 1.35 -2.15 -12.45
N PRO A 129 2.10 -1.13 -12.84
CA PRO A 129 1.47 0.08 -13.37
C PRO A 129 0.60 -0.25 -14.56
N THR A 130 -0.46 0.54 -14.74
CA THR A 130 -1.32 0.34 -15.89
C THR A 130 -0.53 0.61 -17.16
N VAL A 131 -0.55 -0.36 -18.06
CA VAL A 131 0.17 -0.25 -19.31
C VAL A 131 -0.82 0.07 -20.40
N LYS A 132 -0.48 1.06 -21.21
CA LYS A 132 -1.36 1.41 -22.34
C LYS A 132 -1.08 0.49 -23.49
N PRO A 133 -2.12 -0.07 -24.05
CA PRO A 133 -1.95 -0.88 -25.27
C PRO A 133 -1.40 -0.05 -26.41
#